data_2a127e02c71720623bfcf58445a7a2b5
#
_entry.id   2a127e02c71720623bfcf58445a7a2b5
#
_cell.length_a   1.000
_cell.length_b   1.000
_cell.length_c   1.000
_cell.angle_alpha   90.00
_cell.angle_beta   90.00
_cell.angle_gamma   90.00
#
_symmetry.space_group_name_H-M   'P 1'
#
loop_
_entity.id
_entity.type
_entity.pdbx_description
1 polymer ?
#
loop_
_entity_poly.entity_id
_entity_poly.type
_entity_poly.pdbx_seq_one_letter_code
_entity_poly.pdbx_strand_id
1 'polypeptide(L)'
;PATRRHIAVWQHFLDILAENNVPIPTFPIWAMEFGATYDYKGRAPYFQTRKQLEGKRGNFGQPIRGNSKDDYLFCLPIYAQDNPCKRLSDQDRKFSFPDWKIQYITQNRKFYQDHQNILQEWMQEIQQSGFENSHQKFEWNCGFEEHPDIYTKIIQFRASGIRVKLPTYSPALVLNTTQIPIIPWIVTPKGERGRYMTRREAAKLQCMDDLHEIPDTIAKAFRAFGNAVNVEVVKRIADNL
;
A
#
# COMPACT_ATOMS: atom_id res chain seq x y z
N PRO A 1 5.48 -6.08 17.09
CA PRO A 1 6.30 -5.22 16.24
C PRO A 1 5.43 -4.36 15.31
N ALA A 2 6.03 -3.36 14.66
CA ALA A 2 5.34 -2.38 13.83
C ALA A 2 4.33 -2.96 12.83
N THR A 3 4.70 -4.02 12.11
CA THR A 3 3.83 -4.69 11.12
C THR A 3 2.47 -5.10 11.68
N ARG A 4 2.43 -5.70 12.89
CA ARG A 4 1.17 -6.12 13.53
C ARG A 4 0.30 -4.92 13.87
N ARG A 5 0.92 -3.83 14.35
CA ARG A 5 0.21 -2.58 14.63
C ARG A 5 -0.40 -1.99 13.36
N HIS A 6 0.34 -1.99 12.26
CA HIS A 6 -0.17 -1.49 10.98
C HIS A 6 -1.36 -2.32 10.47
N ILE A 7 -1.31 -3.64 10.61
CA ILE A 7 -2.44 -4.52 10.27
C ILE A 7 -3.65 -4.21 11.15
N ALA A 8 -3.46 -4.04 12.45
CA ALA A 8 -4.55 -3.75 13.39
C ALA A 8 -5.23 -2.41 13.08
N VAL A 9 -4.48 -1.35 12.77
CA VAL A 9 -5.05 -0.04 12.40
C VAL A 9 -5.86 -0.12 11.11
N TRP A 10 -5.41 -0.90 10.11
CA TRP A 10 -6.19 -1.11 8.90
C TRP A 10 -7.39 -2.03 9.10
N GLN A 11 -7.31 -3.02 10.01
CA GLN A 11 -8.50 -3.78 10.41
C GLN A 11 -9.54 -2.88 11.06
N HIS A 12 -9.14 -2.01 11.97
CA HIS A 12 -10.05 -1.05 12.58
C HIS A 12 -10.72 -0.13 11.56
N PHE A 13 -10.00 0.28 10.49
CA PHE A 13 -10.62 0.99 9.37
C PHE A 13 -11.72 0.18 8.69
N LEU A 14 -11.50 -1.10 8.44
CA LEU A 14 -12.49 -2.00 7.84
C LEU A 14 -13.69 -2.21 8.76
N ASP A 15 -13.45 -2.35 10.06
CA ASP A 15 -14.51 -2.53 11.08
C ASP A 15 -15.42 -1.30 11.13
N ILE A 16 -14.86 -0.08 11.14
CA ILE A 16 -15.62 1.17 11.09
C ILE A 16 -16.50 1.23 9.84
N LEU A 17 -15.98 0.84 8.67
CA LEU A 17 -16.77 0.84 7.45
C LEU A 17 -17.92 -0.16 7.53
N ALA A 18 -17.66 -1.38 8.01
CA ALA A 18 -18.67 -2.44 8.16
C ALA A 18 -19.78 -2.04 9.15
N GLU A 19 -19.42 -1.54 10.33
CA GLU A 19 -20.35 -1.08 11.37
C GLU A 19 -21.28 0.06 10.89
N ASN A 20 -20.81 0.87 9.95
CA ASN A 20 -21.57 1.98 9.38
C ASN A 20 -22.22 1.65 8.03
N ASN A 21 -22.16 0.40 7.58
CA ASN A 21 -22.66 -0.04 6.28
C ASN A 21 -22.07 0.72 5.09
N VAL A 22 -20.80 1.13 5.20
CA VAL A 22 -20.05 1.80 4.13
C VAL A 22 -19.26 0.76 3.35
N PRO A 23 -19.47 0.61 2.04
CA PRO A 23 -18.72 -0.35 1.24
C PRO A 23 -17.24 0.03 1.16
N ILE A 24 -16.38 -0.99 1.20
CA ILE A 24 -14.93 -0.78 1.02
C ILE A 24 -14.69 -0.23 -0.38
N PRO A 25 -13.96 0.88 -0.52
CA PRO A 25 -13.64 1.45 -1.83
C PRO A 25 -12.90 0.48 -2.75
N THR A 26 -13.27 0.47 -4.03
CA THR A 26 -12.60 -0.34 -5.06
C THR A 26 -11.30 0.28 -5.58
N PHE A 27 -11.01 1.52 -5.20
CA PHE A 27 -9.77 2.21 -5.50
C PHE A 27 -8.79 2.12 -4.32
N PRO A 28 -7.48 2.28 -4.54
CA PRO A 28 -6.49 2.32 -3.47
C PRO A 28 -6.76 3.46 -2.48
N ILE A 29 -6.88 3.13 -1.20
CA ILE A 29 -7.02 4.12 -0.14
C ILE A 29 -5.67 4.80 0.10
N TRP A 30 -5.67 6.11 0.05
CA TRP A 30 -4.53 6.97 0.35
C TRP A 30 -4.87 7.85 1.56
N ALA A 31 -4.71 7.31 2.76
CA ALA A 31 -5.09 7.96 4.00
C ALA A 31 -4.44 9.34 4.19
N MET A 32 -3.23 9.54 3.63
CA MET A 32 -2.54 10.82 3.66
C MET A 32 -3.31 11.95 2.92
N GLU A 33 -4.26 11.63 2.05
CA GLU A 33 -5.11 12.60 1.35
C GLU A 33 -6.37 12.97 2.12
N PHE A 34 -6.68 12.26 3.19
CA PHE A 34 -7.85 12.53 4.00
C PHE A 34 -7.73 13.90 4.66
N GLY A 35 -8.71 14.77 4.40
CA GLY A 35 -8.73 16.15 4.90
C GLY A 35 -7.74 17.12 4.23
N ALA A 36 -6.95 16.68 3.25
CA ALA A 36 -6.05 17.55 2.50
C ALA A 36 -6.83 18.50 1.56
N THR A 37 -6.34 19.75 1.43
CA THR A 37 -7.01 20.79 0.63
C THR A 37 -6.07 21.52 -0.34
N TYR A 38 -4.79 21.12 -0.43
CA TYR A 38 -3.87 21.71 -1.41
C TYR A 38 -4.32 21.42 -2.85
N ASP A 39 -4.01 22.32 -3.78
CA ASP A 39 -4.39 22.18 -5.18
C ASP A 39 -3.52 21.12 -5.88
N TYR A 40 -4.12 20.29 -6.76
CA TYR A 40 -3.44 19.16 -7.41
C TYR A 40 -3.86 18.92 -8.86
N LYS A 41 -4.96 19.55 -9.32
CA LYS A 41 -5.51 19.32 -10.68
C LYS A 41 -4.75 20.04 -11.78
N GLY A 42 -4.19 21.19 -11.47
CA GLY A 42 -3.39 21.97 -12.40
C GLY A 42 -1.89 21.69 -12.20
N ARG A 43 -1.16 22.67 -11.68
CA ARG A 43 0.25 22.48 -11.32
C ARG A 43 0.41 21.56 -10.12
N ALA A 44 1.32 20.57 -10.21
CA ALA A 44 1.69 19.77 -9.06
C ALA A 44 2.27 20.68 -7.93
N PRO A 45 2.08 20.34 -6.65
CA PRO A 45 2.48 21.20 -5.53
C PRO A 45 3.96 21.60 -5.55
N TYR A 46 4.84 20.73 -6.00
CA TYR A 46 6.25 21.06 -6.20
C TYR A 46 6.48 22.34 -7.03
N PHE A 47 5.65 22.59 -8.03
CA PHE A 47 5.72 23.75 -8.92
C PHE A 47 4.85 24.95 -8.47
N GLN A 48 4.13 24.81 -7.38
CA GLN A 48 3.33 25.89 -6.79
C GLN A 48 4.21 26.83 -5.98
N THR A 49 3.80 28.07 -5.88
CA THR A 49 4.43 29.08 -5.01
C THR A 49 4.00 28.85 -3.56
N ARG A 50 4.77 29.36 -2.59
CA ARG A 50 4.37 29.37 -1.19
C ARG A 50 2.98 29.96 -0.98
N LYS A 51 2.67 31.10 -1.65
CA LYS A 51 1.37 31.77 -1.55
C LYS A 51 0.20 30.88 -2.02
N GLN A 52 0.41 30.00 -2.99
CA GLN A 52 -0.61 29.04 -3.45
C GLN A 52 -0.87 27.91 -2.47
N LEU A 53 0.11 27.56 -1.64
CA LEU A 53 0.01 26.53 -0.61
C LEU A 53 -0.45 27.11 0.76
N GLU A 54 -0.37 28.42 0.93
CA GLU A 54 -0.71 29.10 2.17
C GLU A 54 -2.20 28.91 2.53
N GLY A 55 -2.48 28.65 3.81
CA GLY A 55 -3.84 28.40 4.31
C GLY A 55 -4.45 27.05 3.91
N LYS A 56 -3.71 26.23 3.14
CA LYS A 56 -4.15 24.88 2.76
C LYS A 56 -3.78 23.85 3.83
N ARG A 57 -4.33 22.65 3.65
CA ARG A 57 -4.05 21.47 4.47
C ARG A 57 -3.31 20.42 3.62
N GLY A 58 -2.32 19.78 4.22
CA GLY A 58 -1.47 18.77 3.59
C GLY A 58 -1.78 17.36 4.11
N ASN A 59 -0.72 16.65 4.43
CA ASN A 59 -0.76 15.26 4.88
C ASN A 59 -1.76 15.06 6.06
N PHE A 60 -2.69 14.13 5.91
CA PHE A 60 -3.77 13.88 6.90
C PHE A 60 -4.55 15.12 7.31
N GLY A 61 -4.74 16.08 6.42
CA GLY A 61 -5.46 17.31 6.70
C GLY A 61 -4.76 18.25 7.69
N GLN A 62 -3.46 18.06 7.98
CA GLN A 62 -2.69 18.93 8.84
C GLN A 62 -2.44 20.30 8.16
N PRO A 63 -2.43 21.40 8.90
CA PRO A 63 -2.13 22.71 8.33
C PRO A 63 -0.75 22.74 7.67
N ILE A 64 -0.68 23.31 6.47
CA ILE A 64 0.60 23.60 5.80
C ILE A 64 1.17 24.86 6.43
N ARG A 65 2.38 24.77 6.99
CA ARG A 65 3.06 25.87 7.70
C ARG A 65 4.57 25.73 7.64
N GLY A 66 5.26 26.85 7.86
CA GLY A 66 6.72 26.92 7.87
C GLY A 66 7.20 28.29 7.43
N ASN A 67 8.50 28.45 7.26
CA ASN A 67 9.14 29.71 6.89
C ASN A 67 9.61 29.73 5.43
N SER A 68 9.80 28.57 4.83
CA SER A 68 10.27 28.38 3.47
C SER A 68 9.28 27.60 2.61
N LYS A 69 9.52 27.57 1.30
CA LYS A 69 8.75 26.71 0.38
C LYS A 69 8.96 25.22 0.71
N ASP A 70 10.16 24.86 1.09
CA ASP A 70 10.50 23.46 1.41
C ASP A 70 9.76 23.01 2.67
N ASP A 71 9.60 23.85 3.68
CA ASP A 71 8.76 23.54 4.85
C ASP A 71 7.31 23.27 4.44
N TYR A 72 6.76 24.06 3.52
CA TYR A 72 5.41 23.88 3.00
C TYR A 72 5.27 22.55 2.24
N LEU A 73 6.24 22.21 1.39
CA LEU A 73 6.26 20.94 0.68
C LEU A 73 6.37 19.77 1.65
N PHE A 74 7.16 19.89 2.71
CA PHE A 74 7.32 18.85 3.72
C PHE A 74 6.01 18.50 4.46
N CYS A 75 5.07 19.45 4.54
CA CYS A 75 3.73 19.22 5.10
C CYS A 75 2.81 18.38 4.17
N LEU A 76 3.20 18.14 2.94
CA LEU A 76 2.39 17.41 1.96
C LEU A 76 2.67 15.90 2.01
N PRO A 77 1.79 15.05 1.42
CA PRO A 77 2.13 13.66 1.15
C PRO A 77 3.45 13.52 0.37
N ILE A 78 4.28 12.55 0.72
CA ILE A 78 5.64 12.40 0.17
C ILE A 78 5.71 12.48 -1.35
N TYR A 79 4.75 11.89 -2.06
CA TYR A 79 4.72 11.92 -3.53
C TYR A 79 4.37 13.30 -4.12
N ALA A 80 3.87 14.22 -3.29
CA ALA A 80 3.55 15.60 -3.69
C ALA A 80 4.70 16.58 -3.39
N GLN A 81 5.71 16.14 -2.62
CA GLN A 81 6.89 16.92 -2.27
C GLN A 81 7.92 16.96 -3.40
N ASP A 82 7.97 15.89 -4.20
CA ASP A 82 8.98 15.71 -5.23
C ASP A 82 8.59 16.33 -6.59
N ASN A 83 9.61 16.65 -7.38
CA ASN A 83 9.43 17.03 -8.78
C ASN A 83 8.89 15.84 -9.58
N PRO A 84 7.64 15.88 -10.07
CA PRO A 84 7.05 14.80 -10.85
C PRO A 84 7.74 14.56 -12.19
N CYS A 85 8.52 15.53 -12.68
CA CYS A 85 9.23 15.47 -13.95
C CYS A 85 10.68 15.01 -13.82
N LYS A 86 11.17 14.67 -12.62
CA LYS A 86 12.59 14.35 -12.36
C LYS A 86 13.18 13.24 -13.26
N ARG A 87 12.33 12.39 -13.83
CA ARG A 87 12.73 11.26 -14.68
C ARG A 87 12.28 11.38 -16.14
N LEU A 88 11.68 12.51 -16.53
CA LEU A 88 11.14 12.73 -17.88
C LEU A 88 12.12 13.55 -18.70
N SER A 89 12.14 13.32 -20.01
CA SER A 89 12.83 14.18 -20.96
C SER A 89 12.24 15.59 -20.97
N ASP A 90 12.99 16.58 -21.44
CA ASP A 90 12.51 17.99 -21.52
C ASP A 90 11.23 18.14 -22.34
N GLN A 91 11.04 17.26 -23.34
CA GLN A 91 9.85 17.24 -24.20
C GLN A 91 8.61 16.68 -23.52
N ASP A 92 8.79 15.80 -22.52
CA ASP A 92 7.69 15.12 -21.79
C ASP A 92 7.35 15.78 -20.44
N ARG A 93 7.99 16.91 -20.11
CA ARG A 93 7.78 17.61 -18.84
C ARG A 93 6.38 18.17 -18.74
N LYS A 94 5.53 17.47 -17.98
CA LYS A 94 4.25 18.00 -17.50
C LYS A 94 4.41 18.57 -16.11
N PHE A 95 4.05 19.83 -15.92
CA PHE A 95 4.03 20.46 -14.58
C PHE A 95 2.88 19.97 -13.70
N SER A 96 2.06 19.05 -14.20
CA SER A 96 0.91 18.44 -13.52
C SER A 96 1.17 17.01 -13.12
N PHE A 97 0.37 16.51 -12.18
CA PHE A 97 0.32 15.08 -11.93
C PHE A 97 -0.30 14.34 -13.12
N PRO A 98 0.05 13.04 -13.31
CA PRO A 98 -0.62 12.20 -14.29
C PRO A 98 -2.09 11.95 -13.88
N ASP A 99 -2.97 11.74 -14.87
CA ASP A 99 -4.41 11.63 -14.68
C ASP A 99 -4.84 10.58 -13.65
N TRP A 100 -4.18 9.42 -13.65
CA TRP A 100 -4.46 8.37 -12.68
C TRP A 100 -4.22 8.82 -11.24
N LYS A 101 -3.18 9.66 -11.00
CA LYS A 101 -2.88 10.19 -9.68
C LYS A 101 -3.92 11.24 -9.26
N ILE A 102 -4.30 12.13 -10.19
CA ILE A 102 -5.37 13.11 -9.99
C ILE A 102 -6.67 12.39 -9.61
N GLN A 103 -6.99 11.30 -10.31
CA GLN A 103 -8.17 10.48 -10.02
C GLN A 103 -8.12 9.89 -8.60
N TYR A 104 -7.02 9.28 -8.19
CA TYR A 104 -6.90 8.70 -6.84
C TYR A 104 -6.98 9.77 -5.75
N ILE A 105 -6.34 10.93 -5.91
CA ILE A 105 -6.45 12.03 -4.96
C ILE A 105 -7.92 12.48 -4.85
N THR A 106 -8.60 12.67 -6.00
CA THR A 106 -10.01 13.09 -6.03
C THR A 106 -10.91 12.10 -5.31
N GLN A 107 -10.78 10.80 -5.61
CA GLN A 107 -11.57 9.73 -5.00
C GLN A 107 -11.35 9.67 -3.48
N ASN A 108 -10.10 9.71 -3.03
CA ASN A 108 -9.77 9.62 -1.61
C ASN A 108 -10.26 10.83 -0.79
N ARG A 109 -10.10 12.05 -1.33
CA ARG A 109 -10.61 13.25 -0.66
C ARG A 109 -12.13 13.26 -0.59
N LYS A 110 -12.80 12.85 -1.69
CA LYS A 110 -14.26 12.74 -1.70
C LYS A 110 -14.74 11.67 -0.70
N PHE A 111 -14.14 10.50 -0.71
CA PHE A 111 -14.47 9.42 0.22
C PHE A 111 -14.36 9.90 1.68
N TYR A 112 -13.28 10.56 2.05
CA TYR A 112 -13.12 11.11 3.39
C TYR A 112 -14.17 12.20 3.70
N GLN A 113 -14.45 13.09 2.74
CA GLN A 113 -15.46 14.14 2.92
C GLN A 113 -16.86 13.55 3.17
N ASP A 114 -17.22 12.48 2.46
CA ASP A 114 -18.51 11.79 2.61
C ASP A 114 -18.63 11.03 3.94
N HIS A 115 -17.49 10.60 4.53
CA HIS A 115 -17.45 9.72 5.71
C HIS A 115 -16.61 10.31 6.88
N GLN A 116 -16.38 11.61 6.90
CA GLN A 116 -15.51 12.26 7.89
C GLN A 116 -15.97 11.99 9.33
N ASN A 117 -17.27 11.96 9.57
CA ASN A 117 -17.86 11.76 10.90
C ASN A 117 -17.45 10.42 11.54
N ILE A 118 -17.34 9.35 10.75
CA ILE A 118 -16.98 8.01 11.24
C ILE A 118 -15.47 7.76 11.22
N LEU A 119 -14.71 8.48 10.39
CA LEU A 119 -13.28 8.27 10.22
C LEU A 119 -12.39 9.18 11.08
N GLN A 120 -12.97 10.12 11.84
CA GLN A 120 -12.19 11.12 12.57
C GLN A 120 -11.28 10.51 13.64
N GLU A 121 -11.77 9.55 14.41
CA GLU A 121 -10.97 8.89 15.47
C GLU A 121 -9.88 8.00 14.84
N TRP A 122 -10.21 7.23 13.81
CA TRP A 122 -9.24 6.43 13.07
C TRP A 122 -8.14 7.30 12.43
N MET A 123 -8.48 8.49 11.96
CA MET A 123 -7.49 9.45 11.45
C MET A 123 -6.46 9.85 12.51
N GLN A 124 -6.86 9.98 13.77
CA GLN A 124 -5.92 10.24 14.87
C GLN A 124 -5.05 9.02 15.15
N GLU A 125 -5.63 7.83 15.12
CA GLU A 125 -4.92 6.57 15.33
C GLU A 125 -3.81 6.35 14.29
N ILE A 126 -4.12 6.49 12.99
CA ILE A 126 -3.13 6.29 11.91
C ILE A 126 -2.00 7.33 11.98
N GLN A 127 -2.31 8.59 12.30
CA GLN A 127 -1.31 9.65 12.46
C GLN A 127 -0.35 9.36 13.62
N GLN A 128 -0.88 8.92 14.77
CA GLN A 128 -0.08 8.60 15.97
C GLN A 128 0.69 7.29 15.83
N SER A 129 0.35 6.44 14.88
CA SER A 129 0.96 5.13 14.68
C SER A 129 2.37 5.16 14.11
N GLY A 130 2.82 6.32 13.63
CA GLY A 130 4.17 6.46 13.05
C GLY A 130 4.37 5.63 11.78
N PHE A 131 3.32 5.49 10.96
CA PHE A 131 3.38 4.72 9.72
C PHE A 131 4.39 5.29 8.75
N GLU A 132 5.19 4.42 8.15
CA GLU A 132 5.95 4.75 6.94
C GLU A 132 4.99 5.19 5.83
N ASN A 133 5.45 6.09 4.95
CA ASN A 133 4.61 6.65 3.89
C ASN A 133 3.94 5.60 3.00
N SER A 134 4.62 4.48 2.72
CA SER A 134 4.05 3.36 1.96
C SER A 134 2.91 2.67 2.71
N HIS A 135 2.98 2.60 4.04
CA HIS A 135 1.97 1.89 4.86
C HIS A 135 0.70 2.74 5.11
N GLN A 136 0.72 4.00 4.72
CA GLN A 136 -0.45 4.91 4.72
C GLN A 136 -1.38 4.67 3.52
N LYS A 137 -1.04 3.73 2.65
CA LYS A 137 -1.82 3.30 1.50
C LYS A 137 -2.29 1.87 1.66
N PHE A 138 -3.54 1.62 1.27
CA PHE A 138 -4.18 0.32 1.45
C PHE A 138 -4.97 -0.09 0.20
N GLU A 139 -4.85 -1.35 -0.20
CA GLU A 139 -5.59 -1.92 -1.32
C GLU A 139 -6.30 -3.20 -0.86
N TRP A 140 -7.62 -3.17 -0.85
CA TRP A 140 -8.45 -4.34 -0.60
C TRP A 140 -8.80 -5.03 -1.93
N ASN A 141 -8.19 -6.17 -2.21
CA ASN A 141 -8.40 -6.94 -3.44
C ASN A 141 -9.10 -8.28 -3.13
N CYS A 142 -10.13 -8.24 -2.27
CA CYS A 142 -10.88 -9.42 -1.85
C CYS A 142 -12.36 -9.39 -2.29
N GLY A 143 -12.78 -8.33 -2.99
CA GLY A 143 -14.17 -8.12 -3.34
C GLY A 143 -15.00 -7.58 -2.17
N PHE A 144 -16.33 -7.71 -2.30
CA PHE A 144 -17.25 -7.33 -1.24
C PHE A 144 -17.27 -8.40 -0.13
N GLU A 145 -17.20 -7.96 1.11
CA GLU A 145 -17.41 -8.76 2.31
C GLU A 145 -18.21 -7.92 3.32
N GLU A 146 -19.24 -8.49 3.90
CA GLU A 146 -20.06 -7.82 4.92
C GLU A 146 -19.25 -7.53 6.18
N HIS A 147 -18.42 -8.49 6.60
CA HIS A 147 -17.51 -8.38 7.73
C HIS A 147 -16.08 -8.66 7.26
N PRO A 148 -15.41 -7.66 6.69
CA PRO A 148 -14.07 -7.84 6.14
C PRO A 148 -13.04 -8.10 7.25
N ASP A 149 -12.39 -9.26 7.20
CA ASP A 149 -11.35 -9.66 8.16
C ASP A 149 -10.00 -9.83 7.46
N ILE A 150 -9.11 -8.89 7.70
CA ILE A 150 -7.74 -8.87 7.16
C ILE A 150 -6.91 -10.08 7.65
N TYR A 151 -7.25 -10.62 8.83
CA TYR A 151 -6.53 -11.74 9.44
C TYR A 151 -6.82 -13.09 8.77
N THR A 152 -7.80 -13.14 7.89
CA THR A 152 -8.12 -14.31 7.04
C THR A 152 -7.57 -14.20 5.63
N LYS A 153 -6.84 -13.14 5.32
CA LYS A 153 -6.35 -12.78 3.98
C LYS A 153 -4.83 -12.82 3.90
N ILE A 154 -4.30 -12.96 2.70
CA ILE A 154 -2.86 -12.78 2.45
C ILE A 154 -2.56 -11.27 2.39
N ILE A 155 -1.54 -10.84 3.16
CA ILE A 155 -1.14 -9.44 3.26
C ILE A 155 0.26 -9.28 2.65
N GLN A 156 0.45 -8.23 1.87
CA GLN A 156 1.77 -7.88 1.32
C GLN A 156 2.05 -6.39 1.56
N PHE A 157 3.16 -6.10 2.24
CA PHE A 157 3.67 -4.75 2.41
C PHE A 157 4.55 -4.41 1.21
N ARG A 158 4.24 -3.30 0.51
CA ARG A 158 4.93 -2.88 -0.72
C ARG A 158 5.27 -1.39 -0.66
N ALA A 159 6.20 -0.95 -1.47
CA ALA A 159 6.49 0.48 -1.61
C ALA A 159 5.27 1.30 -2.07
N SER A 160 4.33 0.67 -2.79
CA SER A 160 3.09 1.29 -3.27
C SER A 160 1.92 1.21 -2.28
N GLY A 161 2.07 0.51 -1.16
CA GLY A 161 1.00 0.34 -0.16
C GLY A 161 0.85 -1.08 0.36
N ILE A 162 0.01 -1.24 1.37
CA ILE A 162 -0.39 -2.54 1.90
C ILE A 162 -1.46 -3.11 0.98
N ARG A 163 -1.24 -4.32 0.49
CA ARG A 163 -2.21 -5.03 -0.35
C ARG A 163 -2.74 -6.25 0.39
N VAL A 164 -4.05 -6.41 0.38
CA VAL A 164 -4.78 -7.55 0.93
C VAL A 164 -5.42 -8.34 -0.20
N LYS A 165 -5.26 -9.66 -0.20
CA LYS A 165 -5.75 -10.57 -1.23
C LYS A 165 -6.41 -11.80 -0.63
N LEU A 166 -7.34 -12.40 -1.36
CA LEU A 166 -7.92 -13.70 -1.01
C LEU A 166 -6.82 -14.77 -0.85
N PRO A 167 -6.99 -15.75 0.06
CA PRO A 167 -6.02 -16.80 0.29
C PRO A 167 -6.01 -17.88 -0.81
N THR A 168 -6.85 -17.75 -1.83
CA THR A 168 -6.95 -18.70 -2.95
C THR A 168 -5.80 -18.62 -3.94
N TYR A 169 -5.01 -17.55 -3.89
CA TYR A 169 -3.82 -17.38 -4.73
C TYR A 169 -2.79 -16.48 -4.05
N SER A 170 -1.52 -16.74 -4.28
CA SER A 170 -0.43 -15.93 -3.75
C SER A 170 -0.19 -14.68 -4.62
N PRO A 171 0.23 -13.56 -4.02
CA PRO A 171 0.92 -12.51 -4.78
C PRO A 171 2.13 -13.08 -5.50
N ALA A 172 2.50 -12.48 -6.63
CA ALA A 172 3.74 -12.85 -7.33
C ALA A 172 4.94 -12.77 -6.37
N LEU A 173 5.81 -13.77 -6.44
CA LEU A 173 7.06 -13.75 -5.70
C LEU A 173 7.95 -12.64 -6.27
N VAL A 174 8.48 -11.80 -5.39
CA VAL A 174 9.34 -10.68 -5.78
C VAL A 174 10.73 -10.88 -5.23
N LEU A 175 11.71 -10.27 -5.89
CA LEU A 175 13.13 -10.38 -5.55
C LEU A 175 13.49 -9.70 -4.22
N ASN A 176 12.60 -8.88 -3.69
CA ASN A 176 12.85 -8.07 -2.51
C ASN A 176 12.19 -8.67 -1.26
N THR A 177 12.99 -8.87 -0.23
CA THR A 177 12.55 -9.42 1.08
C THR A 177 11.55 -8.53 1.83
N THR A 178 11.45 -7.25 1.48
CA THR A 178 10.48 -6.33 2.11
C THR A 178 9.03 -6.59 1.69
N GLN A 179 8.81 -7.40 0.64
CA GLN A 179 7.48 -7.65 0.07
C GLN A 179 7.05 -9.12 0.19
N ILE A 180 7.66 -9.88 1.10
CA ILE A 180 7.27 -11.28 1.36
C ILE A 180 5.84 -11.31 1.91
N PRO A 181 4.95 -12.15 1.34
CA PRO A 181 3.59 -12.28 1.83
C PRO A 181 3.52 -12.68 3.31
N ILE A 182 2.56 -12.12 4.02
CA ILE A 182 2.23 -12.45 5.41
C ILE A 182 0.97 -13.31 5.41
N ILE A 183 0.98 -14.35 6.21
CA ILE A 183 -0.12 -15.29 6.43
C ILE A 183 -0.60 -15.13 7.88
N PRO A 184 -1.62 -14.27 8.14
CA PRO A 184 -1.97 -13.87 9.52
C PRO A 184 -2.63 -14.95 10.33
N TRP A 185 -3.32 -15.93 9.72
CA TRP A 185 -4.07 -16.97 10.44
C TRP A 185 -3.19 -18.09 11.02
N ILE A 186 -1.94 -18.19 10.61
CA ILE A 186 -1.05 -19.23 11.13
C ILE A 186 -0.55 -18.83 12.51
N VAL A 187 -0.68 -19.76 13.46
CA VAL A 187 -0.07 -19.63 14.80
C VAL A 187 1.33 -20.24 14.79
N THR A 188 2.32 -19.47 15.20
CA THR A 188 3.70 -19.96 15.28
C THR A 188 3.88 -20.91 16.49
N PRO A 189 4.95 -21.74 16.53
CA PRO A 189 5.25 -22.58 17.71
C PRO A 189 5.40 -21.80 19.03
N LYS A 190 5.66 -20.48 18.94
CA LYS A 190 5.73 -19.57 20.10
C LYS A 190 4.38 -19.00 20.53
N GLY A 191 3.27 -19.46 19.92
CA GLY A 191 1.92 -18.95 20.17
C GLY A 191 1.63 -17.60 19.53
N GLU A 192 2.52 -17.06 18.71
CA GLU A 192 2.31 -15.80 18.02
C GLU A 192 1.46 -16.00 16.77
N ARG A 193 0.44 -15.15 16.57
CA ARG A 193 -0.39 -15.18 15.37
C ARG A 193 0.27 -14.40 14.23
N GLY A 194 0.28 -15.01 13.04
CA GLY A 194 0.80 -14.46 11.81
C GLY A 194 2.32 -14.64 11.63
N ARG A 195 2.70 -15.01 10.42
CA ARG A 195 4.10 -15.12 10.00
C ARG A 195 4.27 -14.79 8.52
N TYR A 196 5.49 -14.51 8.11
CA TYR A 196 5.85 -14.43 6.70
C TYR A 196 5.82 -15.82 6.04
N MET A 197 5.60 -15.83 4.72
CA MET A 197 5.75 -17.02 3.88
C MET A 197 7.16 -17.60 4.04
N THR A 198 7.25 -18.92 4.18
CA THR A 198 8.52 -19.64 4.29
C THR A 198 9.18 -19.86 2.93
N ARG A 199 10.47 -20.16 2.93
CA ARG A 199 11.21 -20.54 1.73
C ARG A 199 10.62 -21.77 1.04
N ARG A 200 10.20 -22.77 1.82
CA ARG A 200 9.58 -24.00 1.30
C ARG A 200 8.23 -23.73 0.65
N GLU A 201 7.40 -22.85 1.22
CA GLU A 201 6.15 -22.43 0.62
C GLU A 201 6.36 -21.65 -0.70
N ALA A 202 7.40 -20.82 -0.76
CA ALA A 202 7.77 -20.13 -2.00
C ALA A 202 8.24 -21.11 -3.09
N ALA A 203 8.99 -22.16 -2.74
CA ALA A 203 9.35 -23.24 -3.67
C ALA A 203 8.11 -23.98 -4.18
N LYS A 204 7.16 -24.32 -3.30
CA LYS A 204 5.89 -24.96 -3.67
C LYS A 204 5.07 -24.14 -4.66
N LEU A 205 5.02 -22.83 -4.50
CA LEU A 205 4.35 -21.94 -5.46
C LEU A 205 4.97 -21.96 -6.87
N GLN A 206 6.23 -22.37 -6.99
CA GLN A 206 6.91 -22.57 -8.27
C GLN A 206 6.87 -24.04 -8.76
N CYS A 207 6.10 -24.90 -8.08
CA CYS A 207 6.07 -26.36 -8.33
C CYS A 207 7.46 -26.98 -8.24
N MET A 208 8.23 -26.57 -7.24
CA MET A 208 9.58 -27.05 -6.93
C MET A 208 9.61 -27.75 -5.56
N ASP A 209 8.61 -28.63 -5.31
CA ASP A 209 8.47 -29.35 -4.04
C ASP A 209 9.64 -30.29 -3.75
N ASP A 210 10.17 -30.90 -4.79
CA ASP A 210 11.21 -31.94 -4.74
C ASP A 210 12.64 -31.40 -4.62
N LEU A 211 12.79 -30.06 -4.50
CA LEU A 211 14.12 -29.50 -4.28
C LEU A 211 14.68 -29.97 -2.91
N HIS A 212 15.74 -30.79 -2.97
CA HIS A 212 16.45 -31.23 -1.76
C HIS A 212 17.15 -30.06 -1.05
N GLU A 213 17.73 -29.15 -1.86
CA GLU A 213 18.43 -27.98 -1.35
C GLU A 213 17.70 -26.67 -1.73
N ILE A 214 17.45 -25.85 -0.75
CA ILE A 214 16.89 -24.50 -0.88
C ILE A 214 17.93 -23.51 -0.36
N PRO A 215 18.16 -22.37 -1.05
CA PRO A 215 19.13 -21.37 -0.61
C PRO A 215 18.98 -21.00 0.88
N ASP A 216 20.08 -20.95 1.62
CA ASP A 216 20.12 -20.84 3.07
C ASP A 216 19.44 -19.63 3.66
N THR A 217 19.50 -18.48 2.93
CA THR A 217 18.90 -17.23 3.41
C THR A 217 17.59 -16.95 2.72
N ILE A 218 16.67 -16.28 3.42
CA ILE A 218 15.39 -15.80 2.88
C ILE A 218 15.62 -14.96 1.62
N ALA A 219 16.60 -14.04 1.65
CA ALA A 219 16.90 -13.18 0.51
C ALA A 219 17.33 -13.96 -0.75
N LYS A 220 18.23 -14.93 -0.60
CA LYS A 220 18.68 -15.77 -1.71
C LYS A 220 17.54 -16.65 -2.25
N ALA A 221 16.74 -17.25 -1.36
CA ALA A 221 15.63 -18.11 -1.74
C ALA A 221 14.55 -17.34 -2.52
N PHE A 222 14.06 -16.20 -1.98
CA PHE A 222 13.06 -15.39 -2.67
C PHE A 222 13.58 -14.78 -3.96
N ARG A 223 14.86 -14.44 -4.03
CA ARG A 223 15.50 -14.01 -5.29
C ARG A 223 15.52 -15.14 -6.32
N ALA A 224 15.85 -16.36 -5.94
CA ALA A 224 15.86 -17.51 -6.82
C ALA A 224 14.44 -17.83 -7.32
N PHE A 225 13.47 -17.97 -6.40
CA PHE A 225 12.10 -18.33 -6.77
C PHE A 225 11.35 -17.19 -7.49
N GLY A 226 11.66 -15.93 -7.20
CA GLY A 226 11.10 -14.78 -7.91
C GLY A 226 11.61 -14.66 -9.36
N ASN A 227 12.82 -15.15 -9.65
CA ASN A 227 13.37 -15.22 -11.01
C ASN A 227 12.97 -16.51 -11.74
N ALA A 228 12.52 -17.54 -11.02
CA ALA A 228 12.17 -18.80 -11.61
C ALA A 228 10.84 -18.72 -12.39
N VAL A 229 10.72 -19.52 -13.42
CA VAL A 229 9.45 -19.81 -14.06
C VAL A 229 8.83 -21.04 -13.39
N ASN A 230 7.50 -21.05 -13.22
CA ASN A 230 6.81 -22.18 -12.62
C ASN A 230 7.01 -23.46 -13.45
N VAL A 231 7.51 -24.51 -12.80
CA VAL A 231 7.92 -25.77 -13.46
C VAL A 231 6.76 -26.43 -14.18
N GLU A 232 5.58 -26.49 -13.57
CA GLU A 232 4.40 -27.13 -14.17
C GLU A 232 3.90 -26.37 -15.41
N VAL A 233 3.99 -25.04 -15.41
CA VAL A 233 3.64 -24.21 -16.58
C VAL A 233 4.57 -24.51 -17.75
N VAL A 234 5.89 -24.56 -17.50
CA VAL A 234 6.87 -24.89 -18.53
C VAL A 234 6.65 -26.30 -19.09
N LYS A 235 6.42 -27.29 -18.20
CA LYS A 235 6.12 -28.68 -18.59
C LYS A 235 4.90 -28.75 -19.50
N ARG A 236 3.78 -28.14 -19.12
CA ARG A 236 2.55 -28.11 -19.94
C ARG A 236 2.76 -27.47 -21.30
N ILE A 237 3.58 -26.44 -21.38
CA ILE A 237 3.94 -25.87 -22.70
C ILE A 237 4.74 -26.84 -23.52
N ALA A 238 5.77 -27.46 -22.94
CA ALA A 238 6.63 -28.41 -23.64
C ALA A 238 5.88 -29.67 -24.11
N ASP A 239 4.92 -30.16 -23.32
CA ASP A 239 4.09 -31.33 -23.65
C ASP A 239 3.11 -31.06 -24.83
N ASN A 240 2.92 -29.80 -25.23
CA ASN A 240 2.02 -29.36 -26.30
C ASN A 240 2.76 -28.78 -27.53
N LEU A 241 4.10 -28.85 -27.56
CA LEU A 241 4.94 -28.50 -28.73
C LEU A 241 5.28 -29.73 -29.56
#